data_a58b91e3f57aee5bcc8c0233823bc907
#
_entry.id   a58b91e3f57aee5bcc8c0233823bc907
#
_cell.length_a   1.000
_cell.length_b   1.000
_cell.length_c   1.000
_cell.angle_alpha   90.00
_cell.angle_beta   90.00
_cell.angle_gamma   90.00
#
_symmetry.space_group_name_H-M   'P 1'
#
loop_
_entity.id
_entity.type
_entity.pdbx_description
1 polymer ?
#
loop_
_entity_poly.entity_id
_entity_poly.type
_entity_poly.pdbx_seq_one_letter_code
_entity_poly.pdbx_strand_id
1 'polypeptide(L)'
;MSTPHRATATESLVQSHRPGSEPLRVLSASGQLGYGIPQASFELGLQRQPHFIGCDMGSIDPGPFYLGSGQMAAPQVMVRPDLELVLLGAVKAGIPLIIGSAGTAGAQPQLDATVALVRQIALQHGLVFRLTTIASDVSAAHVIAALQGGTLQPLSA
;
A
#
# COMPACT_ATOMS: atom_id res chain seq x y z
N MET A 1 -32.79 15.66 -2.48
CA MET A 1 -31.56 16.45 -2.23
C MET A 1 -30.39 15.50 -2.28
N SER A 2 -29.59 15.54 -3.36
CA SER A 2 -28.45 14.65 -3.57
C SER A 2 -27.28 15.21 -2.77
N THR A 3 -26.76 14.45 -1.82
CA THR A 3 -25.56 14.82 -1.06
C THR A 3 -24.36 14.90 -2.04
N PRO A 4 -23.59 15.99 -2.08
CA PRO A 4 -22.45 16.07 -2.98
C PRO A 4 -21.43 14.98 -2.59
N HIS A 5 -21.12 14.11 -3.54
CA HIS A 5 -20.08 13.11 -3.41
C HIS A 5 -18.73 13.82 -3.22
N ARG A 6 -18.15 13.70 -2.03
CA ARG A 6 -16.85 14.32 -1.75
C ARG A 6 -15.78 13.47 -2.44
N ALA A 7 -15.12 14.04 -3.45
CA ALA A 7 -14.06 13.37 -4.19
C ALA A 7 -13.05 12.69 -3.25
N THR A 8 -12.64 11.47 -3.57
CA THR A 8 -11.57 10.76 -2.84
C THR A 8 -10.23 11.44 -3.09
N ALA A 9 -9.23 11.18 -2.24
CA ALA A 9 -7.89 11.74 -2.44
C ALA A 9 -7.31 11.35 -3.81
N THR A 10 -7.64 10.15 -4.30
CA THR A 10 -7.22 9.65 -5.61
C THR A 10 -7.93 10.39 -6.74
N GLU A 11 -9.24 10.60 -6.63
CA GLU A 11 -10.01 11.38 -7.61
C GLU A 11 -9.52 12.83 -7.69
N SER A 12 -9.19 13.42 -6.53
CA SER A 12 -8.60 14.76 -6.46
C SER A 12 -7.24 14.81 -7.14
N LEU A 13 -6.39 13.80 -6.98
CA LEU A 13 -5.09 13.69 -7.67
C LEU A 13 -5.27 13.58 -9.18
N VAL A 14 -6.16 12.71 -9.66
CA VAL A 14 -6.44 12.53 -11.09
C VAL A 14 -7.03 13.80 -11.69
N GLN A 15 -7.94 14.47 -10.99
CA GLN A 15 -8.55 15.71 -11.46
C GLN A 15 -7.56 16.89 -11.48
N SER A 16 -6.61 16.94 -10.55
CA SER A 16 -5.60 18.01 -10.52
C SER A 16 -4.49 17.82 -11.57
N HIS A 17 -4.32 16.60 -12.07
CA HIS A 17 -3.26 16.27 -13.05
C HIS A 17 -3.83 16.14 -14.46
N ARG A 18 -3.89 17.25 -15.18
CA ARG A 18 -4.30 17.27 -16.58
C ARG A 18 -3.10 16.96 -17.48
N PRO A 19 -3.29 16.23 -18.60
CA PRO A 19 -2.26 16.07 -19.63
C PRO A 19 -1.75 17.44 -20.09
N GLY A 20 -0.43 17.64 -20.08
CA GLY A 20 0.19 18.91 -20.45
C GLY A 20 0.47 19.88 -19.30
N SER A 21 0.03 19.57 -18.06
CA SER A 21 0.46 20.27 -16.86
C SER A 21 1.85 19.82 -16.38
N GLU A 22 2.32 20.34 -15.24
CA GLU A 22 3.59 19.91 -14.65
C GLU A 22 3.64 18.38 -14.40
N PRO A 23 4.83 17.76 -14.49
CA PRO A 23 4.99 16.32 -14.26
C PRO A 23 4.49 15.88 -12.88
N LEU A 24 3.82 14.72 -12.83
CA LEU A 24 3.45 14.09 -11.57
C LEU A 24 4.73 13.62 -10.86
N ARG A 25 4.96 14.13 -9.65
CA ARG A 25 6.10 13.73 -8.82
C ARG A 25 5.66 12.65 -7.86
N VAL A 26 6.32 11.51 -7.93
CA VAL A 26 6.09 10.36 -7.06
C VAL A 26 7.35 10.09 -6.25
N LEU A 27 7.22 9.95 -4.94
CA LEU A 27 8.29 9.46 -4.10
C LEU A 27 8.12 7.96 -3.89
N SER A 28 9.01 7.17 -4.50
CA SER A 28 9.16 5.76 -4.15
C SER A 28 10.07 5.67 -2.94
N ALA A 29 9.51 5.34 -1.78
CA ALA A 29 10.25 5.40 -0.53
C ALA A 29 11.14 4.17 -0.33
N SER A 30 10.74 3.01 -0.88
CA SER A 30 11.44 1.75 -0.69
C SER A 30 11.05 0.76 -1.79
N GLY A 31 11.95 -0.20 -2.09
CA GLY A 31 11.59 -1.38 -2.87
C GLY A 31 10.67 -2.31 -2.08
N GLN A 32 10.86 -2.41 -0.75
CA GLN A 32 9.99 -3.16 0.15
C GLN A 32 10.12 -2.62 1.58
N LEU A 33 9.00 -2.34 2.24
CA LEU A 33 8.98 -1.97 3.65
C LEU A 33 9.47 -3.15 4.52
N GLY A 34 10.40 -2.86 5.41
CA GLY A 34 11.06 -3.84 6.26
C GLY A 34 12.50 -4.14 5.87
N TYR A 35 13.00 -3.54 4.79
CA TYR A 35 14.41 -3.67 4.38
C TYR A 35 15.27 -2.46 4.75
N GLY A 36 14.64 -1.47 5.35
CA GLY A 36 15.26 -0.23 5.78
C GLY A 36 15.17 0.88 4.73
N ILE A 37 14.76 2.05 5.20
CA ILE A 37 14.71 3.28 4.40
C ILE A 37 15.75 4.25 4.98
N PRO A 38 16.75 4.68 4.20
CA PRO A 38 17.67 5.72 4.66
C PRO A 38 16.92 7.02 4.91
N GLN A 39 16.78 7.41 6.18
CA GLN A 39 15.97 8.56 6.59
C GLN A 39 16.37 9.85 5.84
N ALA A 40 17.67 10.14 5.74
CA ALA A 40 18.17 11.33 5.05
C ALA A 40 17.74 11.36 3.57
N SER A 41 17.76 10.22 2.89
CA SER A 41 17.33 10.11 1.49
C SER A 41 15.83 10.33 1.36
N PHE A 42 15.04 9.79 2.29
CA PHE A 42 13.59 9.98 2.32
C PHE A 42 13.23 11.46 2.56
N GLU A 43 13.88 12.12 3.52
CA GLU A 43 13.69 13.54 3.80
C GLU A 43 14.04 14.43 2.60
N LEU A 44 15.15 14.12 1.92
CA LEU A 44 15.53 14.80 0.68
C LEU A 44 14.47 14.58 -0.44
N GLY A 45 13.91 13.38 -0.52
CA GLY A 45 12.81 13.07 -1.43
C GLY A 45 11.56 13.91 -1.15
N LEU A 46 11.20 14.09 0.13
CA LEU A 46 10.06 14.95 0.53
C LEU A 46 10.28 16.41 0.18
N GLN A 47 11.53 16.92 0.24
CA GLN A 47 11.85 18.29 -0.18
C GLN A 47 11.58 18.55 -1.67
N ARG A 48 11.48 17.50 -2.51
CA ARG A 48 11.09 17.59 -3.91
C ARG A 48 9.58 17.76 -4.11
N GLN A 49 8.82 17.90 -3.02
CA GLN A 49 7.38 18.12 -3.03
C GLN A 49 6.63 17.06 -3.88
N PRO A 50 6.72 15.77 -3.53
CA PRO A 50 5.99 14.73 -4.24
C PRO A 50 4.48 14.92 -4.04
N HIS A 51 3.70 14.47 -5.03
CA HIS A 51 2.24 14.49 -4.95
C HIS A 51 1.70 13.31 -4.13
N PHE A 52 2.44 12.21 -4.07
CA PHE A 52 2.18 11.08 -3.20
C PHE A 52 3.44 10.24 -2.96
N ILE A 53 3.37 9.39 -1.92
CA ILE A 53 4.40 8.41 -1.61
C ILE A 53 3.87 7.03 -1.99
N GLY A 54 4.66 6.25 -2.73
CA GLY A 54 4.39 4.85 -3.05
C GLY A 54 5.38 3.93 -2.34
N CYS A 55 4.89 2.85 -1.74
CA CYS A 55 5.70 1.82 -1.12
C CYS A 55 5.18 0.44 -1.52
N ASP A 56 6.07 -0.52 -1.59
CA ASP A 56 5.74 -1.94 -1.63
C ASP A 56 5.98 -2.59 -0.26
N MET A 57 5.21 -3.59 0.09
CA MET A 57 5.44 -4.42 1.29
C MET A 57 5.68 -5.88 0.93
N GLY A 58 5.78 -6.22 -0.33
CA GLY A 58 5.84 -7.58 -0.77
C GLY A 58 6.78 -7.84 -1.92
N SER A 59 7.00 -9.11 -2.14
CA SER A 59 7.72 -9.65 -3.28
C SER A 59 7.05 -10.94 -3.73
N ILE A 60 7.14 -11.25 -5.01
CA ILE A 60 6.72 -12.53 -5.57
C ILE A 60 7.76 -13.63 -5.39
N ASP A 61 9.00 -13.27 -5.05
CA ASP A 61 10.12 -14.21 -4.94
C ASP A 61 9.88 -15.35 -3.94
N PRO A 62 9.21 -15.12 -2.79
CA PRO A 62 8.90 -16.19 -1.84
C PRO A 62 7.85 -17.21 -2.36
N GLY A 63 7.26 -16.98 -3.51
CA GLY A 63 6.19 -17.82 -4.05
C GLY A 63 4.90 -17.80 -3.21
N PRO A 64 4.09 -18.87 -3.27
CA PRO A 64 2.74 -18.89 -2.67
C PRO A 64 2.73 -19.13 -1.14
N PHE A 65 3.87 -19.35 -0.50
CA PHE A 65 3.94 -19.71 0.92
C PHE A 65 3.23 -18.69 1.83
N TYR A 66 3.53 -17.42 1.66
CA TYR A 66 2.95 -16.36 2.50
C TYR A 66 1.47 -16.12 2.20
N LEU A 67 1.04 -16.33 0.96
CA LEU A 67 -0.37 -16.31 0.60
C LEU A 67 -1.13 -17.42 1.33
N GLY A 68 -0.59 -18.65 1.31
CA GLY A 68 -1.24 -19.80 1.93
C GLY A 68 -1.18 -19.81 3.46
N SER A 69 -0.09 -19.30 4.05
CA SER A 69 0.08 -19.28 5.51
C SER A 69 -0.58 -18.08 6.20
N GLY A 70 -0.90 -17.02 5.46
CA GLY A 70 -1.40 -15.76 6.02
C GLY A 70 -0.34 -14.96 6.81
N GLN A 71 0.94 -15.39 6.78
CA GLN A 71 2.03 -14.75 7.51
C GLN A 71 2.66 -13.63 6.68
N MET A 72 3.18 -12.62 7.35
CA MET A 72 4.03 -11.61 6.71
C MET A 72 5.45 -12.16 6.50
N ALA A 73 6.07 -11.87 5.34
CA ALA A 73 7.45 -12.29 5.09
C ALA A 73 8.44 -11.51 5.95
N ALA A 74 8.29 -10.20 6.03
CA ALA A 74 9.10 -9.38 6.90
C ALA A 74 8.48 -9.31 8.31
N PRO A 75 9.25 -9.59 9.38
CA PRO A 75 8.76 -9.44 10.74
C PRO A 75 8.32 -8.01 11.04
N GLN A 76 7.28 -7.84 11.86
CA GLN A 76 6.77 -6.51 12.20
C GLN A 76 7.83 -5.58 12.80
N VAL A 77 8.81 -6.12 13.53
CA VAL A 77 9.92 -5.34 14.10
C VAL A 77 10.78 -4.67 13.03
N MET A 78 10.86 -5.26 11.84
CA MET A 78 11.57 -4.69 10.70
C MET A 78 10.68 -3.74 9.88
N VAL A 79 9.41 -4.10 9.70
CA VAL A 79 8.44 -3.30 8.93
C VAL A 79 8.09 -2.00 9.64
N ARG A 80 7.94 -2.05 10.97
CA ARG A 80 7.45 -0.94 11.75
C ARG A 80 8.26 0.37 11.59
N PRO A 81 9.60 0.38 11.68
CA PRO A 81 10.38 1.62 11.52
C PRO A 81 10.19 2.28 10.15
N ASP A 82 10.18 1.48 9.08
CA ASP A 82 9.98 1.97 7.73
C ASP A 82 8.57 2.53 7.54
N LEU A 83 7.56 1.78 8.00
CA LEU A 83 6.16 2.19 7.92
C LEU A 83 5.90 3.46 8.73
N GLU A 84 6.49 3.58 9.91
CA GLU A 84 6.41 4.77 10.76
C GLU A 84 7.02 5.99 10.04
N LEU A 85 8.20 5.84 9.45
CA LEU A 85 8.88 6.90 8.70
C LEU A 85 8.02 7.42 7.54
N VAL A 86 7.49 6.53 6.70
CA VAL A 86 6.71 6.94 5.53
C VAL A 86 5.34 7.49 5.91
N LEU A 87 4.71 6.95 6.95
CA LEU A 87 3.41 7.43 7.45
C LEU A 87 3.53 8.84 8.04
N LEU A 88 4.52 9.06 8.91
CA LEU A 88 4.79 10.38 9.48
C LEU A 88 5.11 11.40 8.39
N GLY A 89 5.94 11.03 7.42
CA GLY A 89 6.29 11.88 6.29
C GLY A 89 5.08 12.26 5.44
N ALA A 90 4.22 11.30 5.11
CA ALA A 90 3.02 11.52 4.32
C ALA A 90 2.01 12.43 5.03
N VAL A 91 1.73 12.16 6.31
CA VAL A 91 0.79 12.97 7.12
C VAL A 91 1.32 14.39 7.29
N LYS A 92 2.61 14.56 7.60
CA LYS A 92 3.25 15.88 7.74
C LYS A 92 3.22 16.68 6.43
N ALA A 93 3.45 16.01 5.30
CA ALA A 93 3.42 16.65 3.98
C ALA A 93 1.98 16.85 3.45
N GLY A 94 0.96 16.27 4.08
CA GLY A 94 -0.44 16.36 3.64
C GLY A 94 -0.71 15.63 2.32
N ILE A 95 0.07 14.61 1.99
CA ILE A 95 -0.02 13.87 0.72
C ILE A 95 -0.43 12.40 0.96
N PRO A 96 -1.03 11.73 -0.04
CA PRO A 96 -1.37 10.32 0.06
C PRO A 96 -0.13 9.42 0.22
N LEU A 97 -0.30 8.37 1.04
CA LEU A 97 0.60 7.21 1.09
C LEU A 97 -0.14 6.01 0.53
N ILE A 98 0.45 5.35 -0.46
CA ILE A 98 -0.07 4.16 -1.11
C ILE A 98 0.87 3.00 -0.81
N ILE A 99 0.35 1.94 -0.21
CA ILE A 99 1.12 0.74 0.13
C ILE A 99 0.53 -0.42 -0.66
N GLY A 100 1.35 -1.02 -1.51
CA GLY A 100 1.03 -2.23 -2.24
C GLY A 100 1.43 -3.49 -1.48
N SER A 101 0.88 -4.63 -1.88
CA SER A 101 1.25 -5.97 -1.40
C SER A 101 1.34 -6.07 0.13
N ALA A 102 0.34 -5.54 0.84
CA ALA A 102 0.35 -5.45 2.30
C ALA A 102 0.77 -6.79 2.96
N GLY A 103 1.85 -6.73 3.73
CA GLY A 103 2.41 -7.90 4.44
C GLY A 103 2.91 -9.01 3.54
N THR A 104 3.29 -8.70 2.30
CA THR A 104 3.89 -9.55 1.26
C THR A 104 2.88 -10.08 0.23
N ALA A 105 1.86 -10.81 0.63
CA ALA A 105 0.90 -11.41 -0.32
C ALA A 105 -0.33 -10.53 -0.57
N GLY A 106 -0.56 -9.52 0.26
CA GLY A 106 -1.72 -8.63 0.14
C GLY A 106 -3.07 -9.29 0.42
N ALA A 107 -3.08 -10.52 0.90
CA ALA A 107 -4.30 -11.22 1.31
C ALA A 107 -4.88 -10.66 2.61
N GLN A 108 -6.14 -10.94 2.91
CA GLN A 108 -6.85 -10.36 4.03
C GLN A 108 -6.10 -10.44 5.37
N PRO A 109 -5.48 -11.58 5.77
CA PRO A 109 -4.75 -11.65 7.05
C PRO A 109 -3.56 -10.66 7.12
N GLN A 110 -2.79 -10.53 6.03
CA GLN A 110 -1.67 -9.61 5.95
C GLN A 110 -2.13 -8.16 5.89
N LEU A 111 -3.23 -7.88 5.18
CA LEU A 111 -3.85 -6.57 5.13
C LEU A 111 -4.31 -6.13 6.53
N ASP A 112 -4.99 -7.00 7.27
CA ASP A 112 -5.46 -6.72 8.62
C ASP A 112 -4.30 -6.47 9.59
N ALA A 113 -3.23 -7.26 9.50
CA ALA A 113 -2.02 -7.08 10.31
C ALA A 113 -1.34 -5.73 10.00
N THR A 114 -1.27 -5.35 8.72
CA THR A 114 -0.72 -4.05 8.29
C THR A 114 -1.58 -2.90 8.79
N VAL A 115 -2.90 -2.99 8.68
CA VAL A 115 -3.84 -1.98 9.20
C VAL A 115 -3.72 -1.83 10.70
N ALA A 116 -3.58 -2.94 11.44
CA ALA A 116 -3.38 -2.91 12.89
C ALA A 116 -2.09 -2.15 13.24
N LEU A 117 -1.00 -2.40 12.51
CA LEU A 117 0.28 -1.71 12.72
C LEU A 117 0.18 -0.21 12.40
N VAL A 118 -0.47 0.16 11.29
CA VAL A 118 -0.73 1.57 10.94
C VAL A 118 -1.53 2.28 12.04
N ARG A 119 -2.56 1.64 12.57
CA ARG A 119 -3.36 2.20 13.68
C ARG A 119 -2.55 2.36 14.97
N GLN A 120 -1.68 1.41 15.30
CA GLN A 120 -0.79 1.53 16.46
C GLN A 120 0.17 2.72 16.33
N ILE A 121 0.77 2.90 15.15
CA ILE A 121 1.65 4.05 14.87
C ILE A 121 0.85 5.35 14.96
N ALA A 122 -0.34 5.39 14.37
CA ALA A 122 -1.20 6.56 14.42
C ALA A 122 -1.55 6.97 15.86
N LEU A 123 -1.93 6.01 16.71
CA LEU A 123 -2.21 6.25 18.13
C LEU A 123 -0.97 6.75 18.88
N GLN A 124 0.19 6.13 18.65
CA GLN A 124 1.45 6.52 19.30
C GLN A 124 1.85 7.97 19.00
N HIS A 125 1.62 8.42 17.78
CA HIS A 125 2.02 9.75 17.31
C HIS A 125 0.87 10.76 17.24
N GLY A 126 -0.34 10.41 17.70
CA GLY A 126 -1.50 11.29 17.66
C GLY A 126 -1.91 11.69 16.23
N LEU A 127 -1.69 10.82 15.24
CA LEU A 127 -1.98 11.13 13.84
C LEU A 127 -3.47 11.00 13.55
N VAL A 128 -3.98 11.92 12.72
CA VAL A 128 -5.36 11.89 12.22
C VAL A 128 -5.34 11.94 10.70
N PHE A 129 -5.85 10.89 10.06
CA PHE A 129 -5.94 10.79 8.60
C PHE A 129 -7.05 9.82 8.20
N ARG A 130 -7.38 9.78 6.91
CA ARG A 130 -8.30 8.78 6.35
C ARG A 130 -7.51 7.56 5.91
N LEU A 131 -7.95 6.38 6.34
CA LEU A 131 -7.39 5.09 5.92
C LEU A 131 -8.42 4.36 5.04
N THR A 132 -7.98 3.92 3.88
CA THR A 132 -8.76 3.07 2.98
C THR A 132 -8.00 1.77 2.75
N THR A 133 -8.71 0.66 2.75
CA THR A 133 -8.17 -0.66 2.41
C THR A 133 -8.79 -1.16 1.11
N ILE A 134 -7.99 -1.82 0.28
CA ILE A 134 -8.43 -2.46 -0.95
C ILE A 134 -8.11 -3.94 -0.81
N ALA A 135 -9.15 -4.76 -0.64
CA ALA A 135 -9.00 -6.21 -0.63
C ALA A 135 -8.81 -6.72 -2.07
N SER A 136 -7.87 -7.63 -2.26
CA SER A 136 -7.56 -8.25 -3.55
C SER A 136 -7.80 -9.76 -3.55
N ASP A 137 -8.37 -10.29 -2.48
CA ASP A 137 -8.66 -11.72 -2.35
C ASP A 137 -9.70 -12.19 -3.37
N VAL A 138 -9.41 -13.32 -4.01
CA VAL A 138 -10.35 -14.01 -4.88
C VAL A 138 -10.99 -15.15 -4.10
N SER A 139 -12.33 -15.17 -4.02
CA SER A 139 -13.02 -16.22 -3.27
C SER A 139 -12.81 -17.61 -3.86
N ALA A 140 -12.72 -18.63 -3.01
CA ALA A 140 -12.61 -20.01 -3.45
C ALA A 140 -13.75 -20.42 -4.39
N ALA A 141 -14.96 -19.93 -4.14
CA ALA A 141 -16.11 -20.19 -5.02
C ALA A 141 -15.89 -19.65 -6.44
N HIS A 142 -15.29 -18.45 -6.57
CA HIS A 142 -14.96 -17.88 -7.87
C HIS A 142 -13.90 -18.71 -8.61
N VAL A 143 -12.84 -19.13 -7.90
CA VAL A 143 -11.78 -19.97 -8.47
C VAL A 143 -12.33 -21.31 -8.93
N ILE A 144 -13.18 -21.97 -8.12
CA ILE A 144 -13.81 -23.24 -8.47
C ILE A 144 -14.71 -23.08 -9.71
N ALA A 145 -15.54 -22.03 -9.75
CA ALA A 145 -16.39 -21.76 -10.90
C ALA A 145 -15.57 -21.51 -12.18
N ALA A 146 -14.45 -20.79 -12.09
CA ALA A 146 -13.56 -20.53 -13.21
C ALA A 146 -12.86 -21.81 -13.70
N LEU A 147 -12.46 -22.71 -12.79
CA LEU A 147 -11.93 -24.03 -13.14
C LEU A 147 -12.97 -24.89 -13.85
N GLN A 148 -14.18 -24.99 -13.31
CA GLN A 148 -15.28 -25.75 -13.89
C GLN A 148 -15.73 -25.18 -15.25
N GLY A 149 -15.67 -23.86 -15.40
CA GLY A 149 -15.96 -23.17 -16.67
C GLY A 149 -14.84 -23.21 -17.71
N GLY A 150 -13.68 -23.80 -17.39
CA GLY A 150 -12.53 -23.88 -18.30
C GLY A 150 -11.88 -22.55 -18.63
N THR A 151 -12.12 -21.51 -17.82
CA THR A 151 -11.54 -20.16 -18.01
C THR A 151 -10.18 -19.98 -17.36
N LEU A 152 -9.77 -20.88 -16.46
CA LEU A 152 -8.42 -20.94 -15.93
C LEU A 152 -7.53 -21.79 -16.83
N GLN A 153 -6.42 -21.22 -17.27
CA GLN A 153 -5.42 -21.92 -18.06
C GLN A 153 -4.19 -22.20 -17.21
N PRO A 154 -3.46 -23.31 -17.44
CA PRO A 154 -2.16 -23.54 -16.82
C PRO A 154 -1.19 -22.41 -17.16
N LEU A 155 -0.31 -22.05 -16.22
CA LEU A 155 0.74 -21.02 -16.43
C LEU A 155 1.82 -21.47 -17.43
N SER A 156 2.02 -22.78 -17.56
CA SER A 156 2.90 -23.39 -18.55
C SER A 156 2.39 -24.78 -18.90
N ALA A 157 2.54 -25.17 -20.13
CA ALA A 157 2.43 -26.57 -20.55
C ALA A 157 3.80 -27.23 -20.47
#